data_86ea7f3584030fb6be0434ac6549fb49
#
_entry.id   86ea7f3584030fb6be0434ac6549fb49
#
_cell.length_a   1.000
_cell.length_b   1.000
_cell.length_c   1.000
_cell.angle_alpha   90.00
_cell.angle_beta   90.00
_cell.angle_gamma   90.00
#
_symmetry.space_group_name_H-M   'P 1'
#
loop_
_entity.id
_entity.type
_entity.pdbx_description
1 polymer ?
#
loop_
_entity_poly.entity_id
_entity_poly.type
_entity_poly.pdbx_seq_one_letter_code
_entity_poly.pdbx_strand_id
1 'polypeptide(L)'
;MFRNSAFTTQRLHNQRGIGLPAVIFIITTLVLIIAAMAQLQQNTSDSLSLQVLSQRAFYAAESGAQLSMNLLLPPDSSPARSCSTSPFYSHSFSAAGLAGCQVSVNCRELNMEGSPVYVLNSNGQCGSGTLSASRQIEVAVR
;
A
#
# COMPACT_ATOMS: atom_id res chain seq x y z
N MET A 1 -41.49 37.29 55.96
CA MET A 1 -42.27 36.93 54.77
C MET A 1 -41.54 35.78 54.07
N PHE A 2 -41.75 34.53 54.52
CA PHE A 2 -41.11 33.33 53.98
C PHE A 2 -42.05 32.67 52.99
N ARG A 3 -41.62 32.56 51.76
CA ARG A 3 -42.37 31.97 50.63
C ARG A 3 -42.02 30.49 50.57
N ASN A 4 -42.95 29.63 50.97
CA ASN A 4 -42.84 28.20 50.87
C ASN A 4 -42.86 27.79 49.40
N SER A 5 -41.72 27.27 48.91
CA SER A 5 -41.63 26.58 47.60
C SER A 5 -42.18 25.17 47.82
N ALA A 6 -43.35 24.90 47.28
CA ALA A 6 -43.92 23.57 47.22
C ALA A 6 -43.08 22.68 46.30
N PHE A 7 -42.43 21.68 46.86
CA PHE A 7 -41.75 20.62 46.13
C PHE A 7 -42.85 19.74 45.48
N THR A 8 -43.01 19.89 44.19
CA THR A 8 -43.90 19.02 43.41
C THR A 8 -43.23 17.66 43.26
N THR A 9 -43.67 16.70 44.07
CA THR A 9 -43.30 15.29 43.88
C THR A 9 -43.90 14.80 42.58
N GLN A 10 -43.07 14.75 41.52
CA GLN A 10 -43.43 14.05 40.29
C GLN A 10 -43.65 12.58 40.62
N ARG A 11 -44.90 12.15 40.46
CA ARG A 11 -45.31 10.73 40.51
C ARG A 11 -44.48 9.96 39.49
N LEU A 12 -43.57 9.10 39.95
CA LEU A 12 -42.95 8.07 39.15
C LEU A 12 -44.07 7.18 38.59
N HIS A 13 -44.42 7.43 37.36
CA HIS A 13 -45.42 6.65 36.63
C HIS A 13 -44.87 5.21 36.53
N ASN A 14 -45.65 4.28 37.03
CA ASN A 14 -45.36 2.87 37.19
C ASN A 14 -45.07 2.24 35.82
N GLN A 15 -43.78 2.24 35.40
CA GLN A 15 -43.33 1.61 34.15
C GLN A 15 -43.26 0.09 34.37
N ARG A 16 -44.40 -0.56 34.21
CA ARG A 16 -44.50 -2.02 34.27
C ARG A 16 -43.99 -2.65 33.00
N GLY A 17 -42.84 -3.33 33.05
CA GLY A 17 -42.57 -4.53 32.26
C GLY A 17 -41.97 -4.38 30.85
N ILE A 18 -41.81 -3.18 30.25
CA ILE A 18 -41.29 -3.02 28.88
C ILE A 18 -39.76 -2.75 28.85
N GLY A 19 -39.17 -2.39 29.99
CA GLY A 19 -37.77 -1.98 30.05
C GLY A 19 -36.78 -3.08 29.68
N LEU A 20 -37.00 -4.30 30.15
CA LEU A 20 -36.08 -5.40 29.95
C LEU A 20 -35.99 -5.86 28.48
N PRO A 21 -37.09 -6.13 27.75
CA PRO A 21 -36.98 -6.48 26.32
C PRO A 21 -36.46 -5.33 25.47
N ALA A 22 -36.74 -4.07 25.80
CA ALA A 22 -36.18 -2.92 25.09
C ALA A 22 -34.66 -2.82 25.26
N VAL A 23 -34.12 -3.05 26.46
CA VAL A 23 -32.70 -3.05 26.73
C VAL A 23 -32.00 -4.18 25.95
N ILE A 24 -32.54 -5.39 25.95
CA ILE A 24 -31.97 -6.52 25.18
C ILE A 24 -31.96 -6.19 23.69
N PHE A 25 -33.02 -5.61 23.15
CA PHE A 25 -33.10 -5.21 21.75
C PHE A 25 -32.03 -4.18 21.41
N ILE A 26 -31.82 -3.16 22.23
CA ILE A 26 -30.80 -2.13 22.02
C ILE A 26 -29.41 -2.73 22.07
N ILE A 27 -29.12 -3.61 23.04
CA ILE A 27 -27.81 -4.23 23.17
C ILE A 27 -27.52 -5.12 21.95
N THR A 28 -28.49 -5.92 21.50
CA THR A 28 -28.28 -6.80 20.33
C THR A 28 -28.05 -6.00 19.05
N THR A 29 -28.80 -4.92 18.84
CA THR A 29 -28.59 -4.04 17.67
C THR A 29 -27.22 -3.34 17.71
N LEU A 30 -26.78 -2.87 18.87
CA LEU A 30 -25.47 -2.27 19.03
C LEU A 30 -24.32 -3.26 18.74
N VAL A 31 -24.43 -4.51 19.24
CA VAL A 31 -23.43 -5.55 18.97
C VAL A 31 -23.34 -5.85 17.48
N LEU A 32 -24.45 -5.93 16.77
CA LEU A 32 -24.46 -6.14 15.33
C LEU A 32 -23.77 -5.00 14.55
N ILE A 33 -24.02 -3.76 14.95
CA ILE A 33 -23.39 -2.58 14.34
C ILE A 33 -21.88 -2.61 14.58
N ILE A 34 -21.43 -2.89 15.80
CA ILE A 34 -19.99 -2.97 16.13
C ILE A 34 -19.31 -4.09 15.33
N ALA A 35 -19.95 -5.26 15.22
CA ALA A 35 -19.41 -6.37 14.44
C ALA A 35 -19.25 -6.00 12.95
N ALA A 36 -20.22 -5.31 12.36
CA ALA A 36 -20.16 -4.84 10.98
C ALA A 36 -19.01 -3.82 10.79
N MET A 37 -18.82 -2.89 11.72
CA MET A 37 -17.71 -1.92 11.65
C MET A 37 -16.33 -2.59 11.77
N ALA A 38 -16.20 -3.61 12.60
CA ALA A 38 -14.95 -4.35 12.77
C ALA A 38 -14.51 -5.04 11.46
N GLN A 39 -15.45 -5.62 10.70
CA GLN A 39 -15.16 -6.24 9.40
C GLN A 39 -14.69 -5.21 8.36
N LEU A 40 -15.29 -4.02 8.32
CA LEU A 40 -14.87 -2.94 7.43
C LEU A 40 -13.44 -2.47 7.73
N GLN A 41 -13.07 -2.39 9.00
CA GLN A 41 -11.72 -1.98 9.41
C GLN A 41 -10.64 -2.98 8.97
N GLN A 42 -10.90 -4.28 9.04
CA GLN A 42 -9.94 -5.30 8.56
C GLN A 42 -9.68 -5.16 7.06
N ASN A 43 -10.70 -5.04 6.25
CA ASN A 43 -10.56 -4.86 4.80
C ASN A 43 -9.79 -3.57 4.44
N THR A 44 -9.97 -2.51 5.22
CA THR A 44 -9.26 -1.23 5.02
C THR A 44 -7.78 -1.36 5.37
N SER A 45 -7.43 -2.07 6.44
CA SER A 45 -6.03 -2.31 6.84
C SER A 45 -5.24 -3.06 5.77
N ASP A 46 -5.82 -4.10 5.18
CA ASP A 46 -5.19 -4.88 4.12
C ASP A 46 -4.97 -4.02 2.86
N SER A 47 -5.96 -3.21 2.51
CA SER A 47 -5.87 -2.28 1.38
C SER A 47 -4.76 -1.24 1.58
N LEU A 48 -4.62 -0.67 2.79
CA LEU A 48 -3.56 0.28 3.12
C LEU A 48 -2.18 -0.38 3.06
N SER A 49 -2.04 -1.61 3.55
CA SER A 49 -0.79 -2.36 3.49
C SER A 49 -0.35 -2.62 2.06
N LEU A 50 -1.27 -3.03 1.18
CA LEU A 50 -1.01 -3.22 -0.24
C LEU A 50 -0.64 -1.91 -0.95
N GLN A 51 -1.27 -0.79 -0.57
CA GLN A 51 -0.94 0.52 -1.12
C GLN A 51 0.49 0.94 -0.75
N VAL A 52 0.91 0.76 0.49
CA VAL A 52 2.29 1.02 0.94
C VAL A 52 3.29 0.13 0.20
N LEU A 53 3.01 -1.18 0.09
CA LEU A 53 3.86 -2.10 -0.66
C LEU A 53 3.97 -1.72 -2.14
N SER A 54 2.89 -1.25 -2.74
CA SER A 54 2.85 -0.75 -4.11
C SER A 54 3.76 0.46 -4.33
N GLN A 55 3.76 1.42 -3.41
CA GLN A 55 4.67 2.57 -3.44
C GLN A 55 6.13 2.13 -3.31
N ARG A 56 6.42 1.22 -2.39
CA ARG A 56 7.77 0.68 -2.21
C ARG A 56 8.25 -0.08 -3.46
N ALA A 57 7.38 -0.86 -4.09
CA ALA A 57 7.68 -1.57 -5.32
C ALA A 57 7.98 -0.59 -6.48
N PHE A 58 7.27 0.54 -6.54
CA PHE A 58 7.55 1.61 -7.49
C PHE A 58 8.95 2.20 -7.28
N TYR A 59 9.30 2.57 -6.05
CA TYR A 59 10.65 3.10 -5.76
C TYR A 59 11.76 2.07 -6.00
N ALA A 60 11.51 0.79 -5.75
CA ALA A 60 12.44 -0.27 -6.09
C ALA A 60 12.67 -0.36 -7.61
N ALA A 61 11.59 -0.29 -8.41
CA ALA A 61 11.67 -0.27 -9.86
C ALA A 61 12.41 0.96 -10.39
N GLU A 62 12.12 2.14 -9.85
CA GLU A 62 12.79 3.39 -10.21
C GLU A 62 14.29 3.35 -9.89
N SER A 63 14.66 2.87 -8.71
CA SER A 63 16.07 2.69 -8.32
C SER A 63 16.79 1.73 -9.26
N GLY A 64 16.14 0.63 -9.64
CA GLY A 64 16.69 -0.32 -10.59
C GLY A 64 16.89 0.28 -11.98
N ALA A 65 15.93 1.08 -12.45
CA ALA A 65 16.05 1.77 -13.74
C ALA A 65 17.22 2.77 -13.75
N GLN A 66 17.36 3.58 -12.70
CA GLN A 66 18.46 4.55 -12.56
C GLN A 66 19.84 3.89 -12.51
N LEU A 67 19.97 2.82 -11.72
CA LEU A 67 21.22 2.05 -11.66
C LEU A 67 21.54 1.40 -13.00
N SER A 68 20.55 0.88 -13.70
CA SER A 68 20.70 0.28 -15.01
C SER A 68 21.11 1.31 -16.08
N MET A 69 20.57 2.53 -16.03
CA MET A 69 21.03 3.62 -16.90
C MET A 69 22.50 3.95 -16.68
N ASN A 70 22.96 4.00 -15.42
CA ASN A 70 24.38 4.22 -15.11
C ASN A 70 25.28 3.08 -15.61
N LEU A 71 24.81 1.84 -15.62
CA LEU A 71 25.56 0.70 -16.16
C LEU A 71 25.59 0.71 -17.69
N LEU A 72 24.55 1.21 -18.33
CA LEU A 72 24.41 1.28 -19.78
C LEU A 72 25.20 2.46 -20.37
N LEU A 73 25.14 3.61 -19.69
CA LEU A 73 25.78 4.87 -20.07
C LEU A 73 26.60 5.41 -18.88
N PRO A 74 27.76 4.83 -18.57
CA PRO A 74 28.53 5.25 -17.42
C PRO A 74 29.08 6.68 -17.62
N PRO A 75 28.90 7.57 -16.61
CA PRO A 75 29.32 8.97 -16.70
C PRO A 75 30.86 9.13 -16.65
N ASP A 76 31.55 8.13 -16.13
CA ASP A 76 33.02 8.12 -15.94
C ASP A 76 33.81 7.49 -17.12
N SER A 77 33.16 7.26 -18.25
CA SER A 77 33.71 6.60 -19.43
C SER A 77 34.21 5.16 -19.18
N SER A 78 33.76 4.51 -18.12
CA SER A 78 33.97 3.08 -17.89
C SER A 78 33.26 2.25 -18.98
N PRO A 79 33.66 0.98 -19.20
CA PRO A 79 33.04 0.17 -20.23
C PRO A 79 31.55 -0.04 -19.94
N ALA A 80 30.71 0.33 -20.91
CA ALA A 80 29.25 0.15 -20.85
C ALA A 80 28.91 -1.33 -20.80
N ARG A 81 27.85 -1.66 -20.04
CA ARG A 81 27.34 -3.02 -19.97
C ARG A 81 26.53 -3.34 -21.23
N SER A 82 26.76 -4.52 -21.80
CA SER A 82 26.02 -4.98 -22.97
C SER A 82 24.56 -5.32 -22.61
N CYS A 83 23.61 -4.89 -23.45
CA CYS A 83 22.18 -5.16 -23.34
C CYS A 83 21.81 -6.65 -23.58
N SER A 84 22.76 -7.50 -23.95
CA SER A 84 22.50 -8.92 -24.25
C SER A 84 22.35 -9.82 -23.02
N THR A 85 22.63 -9.33 -21.81
CA THR A 85 22.49 -10.08 -20.55
C THR A 85 21.06 -10.04 -20.03
N SER A 86 20.50 -11.19 -19.62
CA SER A 86 19.17 -11.28 -19.01
C SER A 86 19.24 -12.06 -17.68
N PRO A 87 18.81 -11.45 -16.56
CA PRO A 87 18.44 -10.05 -16.41
C PRO A 87 19.66 -9.12 -16.59
N PHE A 88 19.42 -7.94 -17.13
CA PHE A 88 20.47 -6.91 -17.29
C PHE A 88 21.00 -6.45 -15.92
N TYR A 89 20.10 -6.28 -14.95
CA TYR A 89 20.43 -5.95 -13.57
C TYR A 89 19.41 -6.59 -12.62
N SER A 90 19.86 -7.08 -11.48
CA SER A 90 18.99 -7.55 -10.41
C SER A 90 19.59 -7.21 -9.05
N HIS A 91 18.74 -6.81 -8.10
CA HIS A 91 19.17 -6.46 -6.76
C HIS A 91 18.06 -6.71 -5.74
N SER A 92 18.46 -7.14 -4.53
CA SER A 92 17.57 -7.26 -3.38
C SER A 92 17.96 -6.19 -2.36
N PHE A 93 16.99 -5.37 -1.98
CA PHE A 93 17.20 -4.23 -1.09
C PHE A 93 17.14 -4.66 0.38
N SER A 94 18.15 -4.21 1.15
CA SER A 94 18.19 -4.36 2.62
C SER A 94 18.06 -3.02 3.35
N ALA A 95 18.11 -1.90 2.62
CA ALA A 95 18.03 -0.56 3.18
C ALA A 95 16.65 -0.29 3.80
N ALA A 96 16.62 0.56 4.85
CA ALA A 96 15.38 1.00 5.49
C ALA A 96 14.44 1.62 4.44
N GLY A 97 13.17 1.23 4.48
CA GLY A 97 12.15 1.65 3.51
C GLY A 97 12.00 0.70 2.30
N LEU A 98 13.06 0.03 1.83
CA LEU A 98 13.02 -0.93 0.74
C LEU A 98 13.37 -2.37 1.17
N ALA A 99 13.60 -2.62 2.44
CA ALA A 99 13.90 -3.95 2.96
C ALA A 99 12.80 -4.96 2.57
N GLY A 100 13.22 -6.12 2.00
CA GLY A 100 12.29 -7.12 1.47
C GLY A 100 11.69 -6.78 0.10
N CYS A 101 12.23 -5.75 -0.58
CA CYS A 101 11.96 -5.49 -1.99
C CYS A 101 13.10 -6.03 -2.86
N GLN A 102 12.76 -6.39 -4.07
CA GLN A 102 13.71 -6.80 -5.11
C GLN A 102 13.38 -6.11 -6.43
N VAL A 103 14.38 -5.94 -7.26
CA VAL A 103 14.25 -5.40 -8.60
C VAL A 103 14.92 -6.30 -9.62
N SER A 104 14.30 -6.43 -10.78
CA SER A 104 14.87 -7.09 -11.95
C SER A 104 14.66 -6.18 -13.16
N VAL A 105 15.75 -5.90 -13.87
CA VAL A 105 15.75 -5.04 -15.05
C VAL A 105 16.16 -5.85 -16.26
N ASN A 106 15.39 -5.75 -17.33
CA ASN A 106 15.72 -6.27 -18.63
C ASN A 106 16.05 -5.12 -19.58
N CYS A 107 17.01 -5.35 -20.47
CA CYS A 107 17.40 -4.41 -21.49
C CYS A 107 17.05 -4.96 -22.86
N ARG A 108 16.58 -4.09 -23.76
CA ARG A 108 16.33 -4.42 -25.17
C ARG A 108 16.84 -3.28 -26.05
N GLU A 109 17.61 -3.62 -27.04
CA GLU A 109 18.10 -2.69 -28.05
C GLU A 109 17.12 -2.66 -29.24
N LEU A 110 16.78 -1.46 -29.67
CA LEU A 110 15.94 -1.19 -30.87
C LEU A 110 16.74 -0.28 -31.78
N ASN A 111 16.79 -0.61 -33.07
CA ASN A 111 17.34 0.28 -34.09
C ASN A 111 16.26 1.19 -34.63
N MET A 112 16.36 2.48 -34.38
CA MET A 112 15.46 3.50 -34.92
C MET A 112 16.25 4.45 -35.82
N GLU A 113 15.91 4.50 -37.09
CA GLU A 113 16.52 5.42 -38.07
C GLU A 113 18.08 5.38 -38.10
N GLY A 114 18.65 4.20 -37.88
CA GLY A 114 20.11 4.02 -37.89
C GLY A 114 20.84 4.37 -36.58
N SER A 115 20.10 4.72 -35.52
CA SER A 115 20.64 4.93 -34.18
C SER A 115 20.09 3.90 -33.21
N PRO A 116 20.93 3.30 -32.33
CA PRO A 116 20.45 2.38 -31.30
C PRO A 116 19.69 3.14 -30.22
N VAL A 117 18.50 2.62 -29.86
CA VAL A 117 17.70 3.05 -28.74
C VAL A 117 17.59 1.88 -27.76
N TYR A 118 17.94 2.11 -26.52
CA TYR A 118 17.91 1.10 -25.47
C TYR A 118 16.64 1.27 -24.64
N VAL A 119 15.86 0.20 -24.50
CA VAL A 119 14.66 0.16 -23.66
C VAL A 119 14.96 -0.69 -22.44
N LEU A 120 14.93 -0.06 -21.28
CA LEU A 120 15.09 -0.68 -19.97
C LEU A 120 13.69 -0.92 -19.35
N ASN A 121 13.40 -2.17 -19.06
CA ASN A 121 12.17 -2.57 -18.39
C ASN A 121 12.50 -3.02 -16.97
N SER A 122 12.19 -2.19 -15.99
CA SER A 122 12.49 -2.40 -14.58
C SER A 122 11.24 -2.87 -13.84
N ASN A 123 11.29 -4.03 -13.21
CA ASN A 123 10.22 -4.61 -12.40
C ASN A 123 10.67 -4.64 -10.93
N GLY A 124 10.02 -3.85 -10.09
CA GLY A 124 10.18 -3.85 -8.64
C GLY A 124 9.08 -4.65 -7.97
N GLN A 125 9.45 -5.50 -7.02
CA GLN A 125 8.52 -6.31 -6.25
C GLN A 125 8.83 -6.19 -4.76
N CYS A 126 7.80 -5.99 -3.92
CA CYS A 126 7.92 -5.92 -2.46
C CYS A 126 6.90 -6.80 -1.79
N GLY A 127 7.28 -7.39 -0.64
CA GLY A 127 6.42 -8.29 0.13
C GLY A 127 6.50 -9.74 -0.32
N SER A 128 5.66 -10.59 0.26
CA SER A 128 5.62 -12.03 -0.03
C SER A 128 4.21 -12.59 0.17
N GLY A 129 3.91 -13.69 -0.50
CA GLY A 129 2.61 -14.37 -0.40
C GLY A 129 1.45 -13.48 -0.85
N THR A 130 0.40 -13.45 -0.04
CA THR A 130 -0.83 -12.67 -0.33
C THR A 130 -0.64 -11.16 -0.17
N LEU A 131 0.37 -10.74 0.61
CA LEU A 131 0.73 -9.33 0.80
C LEU A 131 1.97 -9.01 -0.02
N SER A 132 1.83 -8.94 -1.33
CA SER A 132 2.88 -8.56 -2.26
C SER A 132 2.36 -7.58 -3.30
N ALA A 133 3.24 -6.66 -3.72
CA ALA A 133 2.94 -5.71 -4.79
C ALA A 133 4.11 -5.67 -5.77
N SER A 134 3.80 -5.52 -7.05
CA SER A 134 4.76 -5.38 -8.14
C SER A 134 4.46 -4.13 -8.95
N ARG A 135 5.50 -3.42 -9.36
CA ARG A 135 5.43 -2.24 -10.24
C ARG A 135 6.50 -2.32 -11.31
N GLN A 136 6.13 -1.90 -12.50
CA GLN A 136 7.00 -1.91 -13.66
C GLN A 136 7.16 -0.50 -14.21
N ILE A 137 8.38 -0.15 -14.57
CA ILE A 137 8.77 1.11 -15.20
C ILE A 137 9.52 0.78 -16.48
N GLU A 138 9.20 1.47 -17.55
CA GLU A 138 9.92 1.41 -18.80
C GLU A 138 10.58 2.76 -19.08
N VAL A 139 11.86 2.70 -19.42
CA VAL A 139 12.68 3.88 -19.75
C VAL A 139 13.38 3.63 -21.06
N ALA A 140 13.24 4.55 -22.00
CA ALA A 140 13.95 4.54 -23.27
C ALA A 140 15.10 5.56 -23.21
N VAL A 141 16.30 5.11 -23.64
CA VAL A 141 17.53 5.91 -23.63
C VAL A 141 18.15 5.88 -25.03
N ARG A 142 18.61 7.04 -25.49
CA ARG A 142 19.22 7.23 -26.81
C ARG A 142 20.56 7.95 -26.72
#